data_01e573db7438e5f747554d6a8bde277f
#
_entry.id   01e573db7438e5f747554d6a8bde277f
#
_cell.length_a   1.000
_cell.length_b   1.000
_cell.length_c   1.000
_cell.angle_alpha   90.00
_cell.angle_beta   90.00
_cell.angle_gamma   90.00
#
_symmetry.space_group_name_H-M   'P 1'
#
loop_
_entity.id
_entity.type
_entity.pdbx_description
1 polymer ?
#
loop_
_entity_poly.entity_id
_entity_poly.type
_entity_poly.pdbx_seq_one_letter_code
_entity_poly.pdbx_strand_id
1 'polypeptide(L)'
;GVGKTDREVVEALDTGVLMVNVESEEELDLLHSVAGKLGKKAPVALRVNPDVMVDTPHPYTRTGVKGMKFGIPFDETLLVAERALAMDNISLIGLDMHVGSQISHFEPYEIGLGRLIQLKNEIQGAGARELEDLDIGGGLAVSYDSEHPIDVAAFGEVVRNIVLPTGMKVIVEPGRFLVGNAGILLTRVLYRKRSGGKEFIIVDAGMNDLIRPSHYNAYHRIEGVIPSEQRTTADIVGPVCESGDFLGLHRDVDDVKPGDLVAVLSAGAYGFVMSSNYNSRTRLAEVLVDDGKFGVVTERETYED
;
A
#
# COMPACT_ATOMS: atom_id res chain seq x y z
N GLY A 1 -8.20 6.47 5.20
CA GLY A 1 -8.74 5.11 5.12
C GLY A 1 -10.25 5.08 5.28
N VAL A 2 -10.87 3.95 4.96
CA VAL A 2 -12.32 3.72 4.88
C VAL A 2 -13.07 3.70 6.24
N GLY A 3 -12.38 3.87 7.34
CA GLY A 3 -12.98 3.76 8.68
C GLY A 3 -12.43 4.81 9.63
N LYS A 4 -12.49 6.08 9.28
CA LYS A 4 -12.05 7.18 10.14
C LYS A 4 -13.02 7.34 11.31
N THR A 5 -12.48 7.52 12.51
CA THR A 5 -13.25 7.76 13.74
C THR A 5 -13.43 9.26 13.98
N ASP A 6 -14.42 9.62 14.81
CA ASP A 6 -14.65 11.01 15.26
C ASP A 6 -13.37 11.66 15.78
N ARG A 7 -12.59 10.92 16.58
CA ARG A 7 -11.33 11.41 17.15
C ARG A 7 -10.30 11.72 16.07
N GLU A 8 -10.13 10.84 15.09
CA GLU A 8 -9.19 11.05 13.98
C GLU A 8 -9.62 12.23 13.11
N VAL A 9 -10.93 12.42 12.90
CA VAL A 9 -11.46 13.58 12.18
C VAL A 9 -11.18 14.87 12.94
N VAL A 10 -11.40 14.90 14.26
CA VAL A 10 -11.05 16.06 15.10
C VAL A 10 -9.55 16.38 14.99
N GLU A 11 -8.70 15.38 15.15
CA GLU A 11 -7.25 15.55 15.08
C GLU A 11 -6.78 16.06 13.71
N ALA A 12 -7.35 15.52 12.62
CA ALA A 12 -7.05 15.96 11.27
C ALA A 12 -7.43 17.43 11.05
N LEU A 13 -8.63 17.85 11.49
CA LEU A 13 -9.10 19.23 11.35
C LEU A 13 -8.32 20.19 12.26
N ASP A 14 -7.89 19.75 13.43
CA ASP A 14 -7.09 20.57 14.36
C ASP A 14 -5.66 20.74 13.86
N THR A 15 -5.08 19.71 13.29
CA THR A 15 -3.74 19.74 12.68
C THR A 15 -3.70 20.55 11.38
N GLY A 16 -4.85 20.72 10.73
CA GLY A 16 -4.98 21.49 9.48
C GLY A 16 -4.41 20.73 8.27
N VAL A 17 -4.84 19.48 8.10
CA VAL A 17 -4.51 18.69 6.90
C VAL A 17 -5.02 19.39 5.64
N LEU A 18 -4.35 19.17 4.51
CA LEU A 18 -4.74 19.74 3.22
C LEU A 18 -6.19 19.38 2.88
N MET A 19 -6.53 18.08 2.99
CA MET A 19 -7.88 17.57 2.75
C MET A 19 -8.06 16.21 3.42
N VAL A 20 -9.32 15.79 3.52
CA VAL A 20 -9.73 14.46 3.95
C VAL A 20 -10.39 13.77 2.75
N ASN A 21 -9.84 12.62 2.32
CA ASN A 21 -10.44 11.79 1.27
C ASN A 21 -11.64 11.03 1.86
N VAL A 22 -12.84 11.39 1.44
CA VAL A 22 -14.12 10.89 1.93
C VAL A 22 -14.53 9.63 1.17
N GLU A 23 -14.85 8.58 1.91
CA GLU A 23 -15.11 7.24 1.36
C GLU A 23 -16.61 6.88 1.29
N SER A 24 -17.48 7.65 1.98
CA SER A 24 -18.93 7.43 2.03
C SER A 24 -19.73 8.67 2.41
N GLU A 25 -21.05 8.62 2.22
CA GLU A 25 -21.96 9.70 2.64
C GLU A 25 -21.98 9.85 4.16
N GLU A 26 -21.97 8.76 4.91
CA GLU A 26 -21.95 8.80 6.38
C GLU A 26 -20.68 9.44 6.92
N GLU A 27 -19.54 9.22 6.25
CA GLU A 27 -18.28 9.88 6.61
C GLU A 27 -18.34 11.39 6.30
N LEU A 28 -19.00 11.78 5.20
CA LEU A 28 -19.24 13.19 4.88
C LEU A 28 -20.09 13.87 5.96
N ASP A 29 -21.15 13.20 6.44
CA ASP A 29 -22.00 13.68 7.54
C ASP A 29 -21.22 13.83 8.85
N LEU A 30 -20.37 12.88 9.16
CA LEU A 30 -19.48 12.94 10.31
C LEU A 30 -18.56 14.16 10.24
N LEU A 31 -17.88 14.36 9.10
CA LEU A 31 -17.01 15.52 8.86
C LEU A 31 -17.77 16.84 9.00
N HIS A 32 -18.96 16.95 8.41
CA HIS A 32 -19.80 18.13 8.53
C HIS A 32 -20.16 18.43 9.99
N SER A 33 -20.58 17.41 10.74
CA SER A 33 -20.95 17.55 12.15
C SER A 33 -19.77 17.96 13.03
N VAL A 34 -18.62 17.29 12.87
CA VAL A 34 -17.40 17.58 13.64
C VAL A 34 -16.87 18.97 13.31
N ALA A 35 -16.76 19.31 12.04
CA ALA A 35 -16.32 20.64 11.62
C ALA A 35 -17.21 21.75 12.18
N GLY A 36 -18.54 21.56 12.17
CA GLY A 36 -19.48 22.50 12.78
C GLY A 36 -19.28 22.69 14.28
N LYS A 37 -19.03 21.61 15.03
CA LYS A 37 -18.71 21.66 16.47
C LYS A 37 -17.41 22.43 16.76
N LEU A 38 -16.43 22.33 15.84
CA LEU A 38 -15.14 23.01 15.94
C LEU A 38 -15.17 24.45 15.39
N GLY A 39 -16.28 24.89 14.79
CA GLY A 39 -16.38 26.19 14.11
C GLY A 39 -15.47 26.30 12.89
N LYS A 40 -15.20 25.18 12.21
CA LYS A 40 -14.31 25.07 11.04
C LYS A 40 -15.08 24.65 9.79
N LYS A 41 -14.43 24.77 8.64
CA LYS A 41 -14.82 24.06 7.42
C LYS A 41 -13.83 22.91 7.18
N ALA A 42 -14.35 21.72 6.91
CA ALA A 42 -13.53 20.56 6.57
C ALA A 42 -13.19 20.59 5.08
N PRO A 43 -11.91 20.67 4.69
CA PRO A 43 -11.49 20.48 3.30
C PRO A 43 -11.61 19.00 2.96
N VAL A 44 -12.36 18.67 1.90
CA VAL A 44 -12.61 17.28 1.50
C VAL A 44 -12.34 17.05 0.02
N ALA A 45 -11.86 15.86 -0.29
CA ALA A 45 -11.94 15.26 -1.61
C ALA A 45 -12.88 14.05 -1.56
N LEU A 46 -13.69 13.85 -2.58
CA LEU A 46 -14.48 12.63 -2.67
C LEU A 46 -13.64 11.54 -3.31
N ARG A 47 -13.45 10.41 -2.59
CA ARG A 47 -12.81 9.24 -3.16
C ARG A 47 -13.79 8.47 -4.02
N VAL A 48 -13.54 8.51 -5.29
CA VAL A 48 -14.34 7.86 -6.32
C VAL A 48 -13.83 6.44 -6.53
N ASN A 49 -14.74 5.48 -6.52
CA ASN A 49 -14.45 4.16 -7.09
C ASN A 49 -14.69 4.24 -8.60
N PRO A 50 -13.63 4.32 -9.43
CA PRO A 50 -13.80 4.58 -10.85
C PRO A 50 -14.25 3.34 -11.64
N ASP A 51 -14.47 2.20 -10.99
CA ASP A 51 -14.84 0.92 -11.63
C ASP A 51 -13.91 0.54 -12.78
N VAL A 52 -12.62 0.61 -12.55
CA VAL A 52 -11.59 0.26 -13.54
C VAL A 52 -11.05 -1.13 -13.23
N MET A 53 -11.15 -2.03 -14.18
CA MET A 53 -10.56 -3.36 -14.07
C MET A 53 -9.04 -3.27 -14.15
N VAL A 54 -8.37 -3.79 -13.12
CA VAL A 54 -6.91 -3.86 -13.05
C VAL A 54 -6.50 -5.30 -12.77
N ASP A 55 -5.54 -5.77 -13.54
CA ASP A 55 -4.89 -7.04 -13.23
C ASP A 55 -3.90 -6.81 -12.09
N THR A 56 -4.20 -7.37 -10.93
CA THR A 56 -3.37 -7.25 -9.72
C THR A 56 -2.87 -8.63 -9.31
N PRO A 57 -1.68 -8.74 -8.71
CA PRO A 57 -1.09 -10.03 -8.32
C PRO A 57 -1.99 -10.87 -7.40
N HIS A 58 -2.89 -10.24 -6.64
CA HIS A 58 -3.83 -10.93 -5.76
C HIS A 58 -5.19 -10.22 -5.72
N PRO A 59 -6.33 -10.95 -5.68
CA PRO A 59 -7.67 -10.35 -5.62
C PRO A 59 -7.86 -9.35 -4.48
N TYR A 60 -7.23 -9.56 -3.33
CA TYR A 60 -7.34 -8.66 -2.17
C TYR A 60 -6.69 -7.29 -2.36
N THR A 61 -5.89 -7.11 -3.41
CA THR A 61 -5.24 -5.83 -3.74
C THR A 61 -5.99 -5.02 -4.79
N ARG A 62 -7.16 -5.46 -5.22
CA ARG A 62 -8.09 -4.71 -6.08
C ARG A 62 -8.89 -3.72 -5.25
N THR A 63 -8.84 -2.44 -5.59
CA THR A 63 -9.50 -1.38 -4.83
C THR A 63 -10.43 -0.51 -5.66
N GLY A 64 -10.24 -0.43 -6.97
CA GLY A 64 -10.95 0.47 -7.87
C GLY A 64 -12.06 -0.18 -8.71
N VAL A 65 -12.59 -1.34 -8.33
CA VAL A 65 -13.67 -2.04 -9.04
C VAL A 65 -14.98 -2.03 -8.25
N LYS A 66 -16.11 -2.08 -8.96
CA LYS A 66 -17.45 -2.12 -8.34
C LYS A 66 -17.59 -3.27 -7.35
N GLY A 67 -18.23 -3.00 -6.22
CA GLY A 67 -18.45 -3.98 -5.13
C GLY A 67 -17.31 -4.10 -4.13
N MET A 68 -16.24 -3.32 -4.24
CA MET A 68 -15.24 -3.18 -3.19
C MET A 68 -15.69 -2.13 -2.16
N LYS A 69 -15.17 -2.26 -0.91
CA LYS A 69 -15.53 -1.37 0.19
C LYS A 69 -14.99 0.06 0.08
N PHE A 70 -14.18 0.35 -0.95
CA PHE A 70 -13.45 1.60 -1.08
C PHE A 70 -14.14 2.57 -2.01
N GLY A 71 -14.20 3.82 -1.58
CA GLY A 71 -14.70 4.94 -2.36
C GLY A 71 -16.20 4.91 -2.64
N ILE A 72 -16.70 6.03 -3.09
CA ILE A 72 -18.08 6.24 -3.54
C ILE A 72 -18.20 5.72 -4.97
N PRO A 73 -19.23 4.94 -5.32
CA PRO A 73 -19.44 4.50 -6.68
C PRO A 73 -19.47 5.67 -7.67
N PHE A 74 -18.88 5.47 -8.86
CA PHE A 74 -18.79 6.52 -9.86
C PHE A 74 -20.15 7.15 -10.21
N ASP A 75 -21.16 6.31 -10.35
CA ASP A 75 -22.54 6.68 -10.71
C ASP A 75 -23.29 7.41 -9.56
N GLU A 76 -22.82 7.34 -8.33
CA GLU A 76 -23.39 8.01 -7.17
C GLU A 76 -22.62 9.29 -6.77
N THR A 77 -21.39 9.45 -7.26
CA THR A 77 -20.49 10.51 -6.78
C THR A 77 -21.01 11.94 -7.06
N LEU A 78 -21.70 12.16 -8.19
CA LEU A 78 -22.26 13.49 -8.48
C LEU A 78 -23.30 13.91 -7.43
N LEU A 79 -24.18 12.99 -7.04
CA LEU A 79 -25.20 13.27 -6.01
C LEU A 79 -24.56 13.59 -4.65
N VAL A 80 -23.52 12.83 -4.27
CA VAL A 80 -22.77 13.08 -3.03
C VAL A 80 -22.04 14.44 -3.09
N ALA A 81 -21.50 14.80 -4.25
CA ALA A 81 -20.86 16.10 -4.45
C ALA A 81 -21.87 17.27 -4.33
N GLU A 82 -23.04 17.16 -4.92
CA GLU A 82 -24.12 18.16 -4.77
C GLU A 82 -24.52 18.32 -3.30
N ARG A 83 -24.61 17.21 -2.57
CA ARG A 83 -24.87 17.23 -1.13
C ARG A 83 -23.74 17.92 -0.36
N ALA A 84 -22.49 17.61 -0.67
CA ALA A 84 -21.32 18.25 -0.05
C ALA A 84 -21.31 19.77 -0.29
N LEU A 85 -21.67 20.23 -1.48
CA LEU A 85 -21.76 21.65 -1.83
C LEU A 85 -22.86 22.39 -1.06
N ALA A 86 -23.91 21.69 -0.62
CA ALA A 86 -24.97 22.24 0.21
C ALA A 86 -24.65 22.30 1.71
N MET A 87 -23.52 21.71 2.15
CA MET A 87 -23.12 21.65 3.56
C MET A 87 -22.24 22.84 3.96
N ASP A 88 -22.68 23.68 4.87
CA ASP A 88 -21.97 24.89 5.30
C ASP A 88 -20.57 24.65 5.88
N ASN A 89 -20.36 23.49 6.53
CA ASN A 89 -19.11 23.15 7.19
C ASN A 89 -18.20 22.25 6.33
N ILE A 90 -18.52 22.06 5.06
CA ILE A 90 -17.70 21.30 4.10
C ILE A 90 -17.15 22.24 3.03
N SER A 91 -15.90 22.05 2.66
CA SER A 91 -15.27 22.64 1.49
C SER A 91 -14.84 21.52 0.55
N LEU A 92 -15.62 21.29 -0.51
CA LEU A 92 -15.28 20.30 -1.52
C LEU A 92 -14.20 20.88 -2.44
N ILE A 93 -12.95 20.43 -2.25
CA ILE A 93 -11.77 20.97 -2.95
C ILE A 93 -11.13 19.99 -3.92
N GLY A 94 -11.48 18.71 -3.88
CA GLY A 94 -10.81 17.71 -4.70
C GLY A 94 -11.62 16.46 -4.99
N LEU A 95 -11.03 15.64 -5.84
CA LEU A 95 -11.42 14.26 -6.09
C LEU A 95 -10.22 13.35 -5.83
N ASP A 96 -10.49 12.13 -5.39
CA ASP A 96 -9.49 11.09 -5.16
C ASP A 96 -9.88 9.81 -5.88
N MET A 97 -8.89 9.03 -6.29
CA MET A 97 -9.07 7.65 -6.70
C MET A 97 -7.88 6.78 -6.30
N HIS A 98 -8.13 5.50 -6.09
CA HIS A 98 -7.06 4.51 -5.96
C HIS A 98 -7.45 3.25 -6.73
N VAL A 99 -6.86 3.05 -7.92
CA VAL A 99 -7.29 2.02 -8.87
C VAL A 99 -6.80 0.61 -8.53
N GLY A 100 -5.73 0.48 -7.71
CA GLY A 100 -5.21 -0.83 -7.32
C GLY A 100 -3.77 -0.77 -6.84
N SER A 101 -3.11 -1.93 -6.77
CA SER A 101 -1.72 -2.07 -6.33
C SER A 101 -0.91 -2.95 -7.28
N GLN A 102 0.40 -2.65 -7.44
CA GLN A 102 1.30 -3.35 -8.37
C GLN A 102 0.85 -3.19 -9.84
N ILE A 103 0.54 -1.97 -10.24
CA ILE A 103 0.10 -1.62 -11.59
C ILE A 103 1.33 -1.27 -12.42
N SER A 104 1.61 -2.07 -13.44
CA SER A 104 2.75 -1.91 -14.35
C SER A 104 2.40 -1.23 -15.69
N HIS A 105 1.11 -0.93 -15.92
CA HIS A 105 0.60 -0.35 -17.14
C HIS A 105 -0.09 0.99 -16.89
N PHE A 106 -0.10 1.89 -17.86
CA PHE A 106 -0.67 3.23 -17.70
C PHE A 106 -2.19 3.26 -17.88
N GLU A 107 -2.74 2.35 -18.67
CA GLU A 107 -4.16 2.33 -19.08
C GLU A 107 -5.15 2.45 -17.90
N PRO A 108 -4.98 1.77 -16.76
CA PRO A 108 -5.88 1.94 -15.63
C PRO A 108 -5.92 3.37 -15.08
N TYR A 109 -4.76 4.04 -15.07
CA TYR A 109 -4.68 5.44 -14.65
C TYR A 109 -5.33 6.37 -15.69
N GLU A 110 -5.11 6.13 -16.98
CA GLU A 110 -5.72 6.91 -18.07
C GLU A 110 -7.24 6.84 -18.02
N ILE A 111 -7.80 5.63 -17.86
CA ILE A 111 -9.25 5.42 -17.75
C ILE A 111 -9.79 6.09 -16.47
N GLY A 112 -9.13 5.86 -15.32
CA GLY A 112 -9.53 6.45 -14.05
C GLY A 112 -9.50 7.97 -14.08
N LEU A 113 -8.43 8.56 -14.59
CA LEU A 113 -8.28 10.01 -14.77
C LEU A 113 -9.35 10.57 -15.70
N GLY A 114 -9.63 9.90 -16.81
CA GLY A 114 -10.71 10.32 -17.72
C GLY A 114 -12.06 10.40 -17.01
N ARG A 115 -12.39 9.42 -16.17
CA ARG A 115 -13.62 9.41 -15.35
C ARG A 115 -13.63 10.52 -14.30
N LEU A 116 -12.52 10.76 -13.61
CA LEU A 116 -12.45 11.84 -12.64
C LEU A 116 -12.60 13.23 -13.28
N ILE A 117 -12.02 13.43 -14.45
CA ILE A 117 -12.16 14.69 -15.20
C ILE A 117 -13.61 14.89 -15.68
N GLN A 118 -14.28 13.82 -16.11
CA GLN A 118 -15.70 13.87 -16.41
C GLN A 118 -16.49 14.34 -15.17
N LEU A 119 -16.34 13.67 -14.04
CA LEU A 119 -17.00 14.05 -12.77
C LEU A 119 -16.66 15.48 -12.35
N LYS A 120 -15.40 15.88 -12.45
CA LYS A 120 -14.99 17.27 -12.17
C LYS A 120 -15.81 18.28 -12.97
N ASN A 121 -16.01 18.03 -14.28
CA ASN A 121 -16.78 18.96 -15.10
C ASN A 121 -18.27 18.96 -14.74
N GLU A 122 -18.84 17.82 -14.40
CA GLU A 122 -20.24 17.70 -13.94
C GLU A 122 -20.43 18.42 -12.58
N ILE A 123 -19.52 18.22 -11.62
CA ILE A 123 -19.55 18.84 -10.29
C ILE A 123 -19.33 20.36 -10.39
N GLN A 124 -18.48 20.83 -11.29
CA GLN A 124 -18.34 22.25 -11.58
C GLN A 124 -19.60 22.84 -12.22
N GLY A 125 -20.28 22.10 -13.06
CA GLY A 125 -21.59 22.45 -13.63
C GLY A 125 -22.67 22.56 -12.55
N ALA A 126 -22.59 21.79 -11.47
CA ALA A 126 -23.45 21.84 -10.30
C ALA A 126 -23.11 23.00 -9.32
N GLY A 127 -22.03 23.75 -9.56
CA GLY A 127 -21.70 24.96 -8.82
C GLY A 127 -20.42 24.92 -7.99
N ALA A 128 -19.63 23.84 -8.04
CA ALA A 128 -18.34 23.80 -7.38
C ALA A 128 -17.36 24.80 -8.01
N ARG A 129 -16.81 25.70 -7.18
CA ARG A 129 -15.85 26.74 -7.63
C ARG A 129 -14.41 26.43 -7.25
N GLU A 130 -14.19 25.61 -6.22
CA GLU A 130 -12.90 25.39 -5.57
C GLU A 130 -12.37 23.96 -5.77
N LEU A 131 -12.77 23.27 -6.86
CA LEU A 131 -12.30 21.93 -7.15
C LEU A 131 -10.91 22.00 -7.82
N GLU A 132 -9.85 22.04 -7.00
CA GLU A 132 -8.47 22.30 -7.43
C GLU A 132 -7.56 21.09 -7.35
N ASP A 133 -7.83 20.13 -6.45
CA ASP A 133 -6.93 19.04 -6.15
C ASP A 133 -7.44 17.70 -6.74
N LEU A 134 -6.52 16.95 -7.32
CA LEU A 134 -6.78 15.63 -7.90
C LEU A 134 -5.78 14.63 -7.32
N ASP A 135 -6.24 13.82 -6.36
CA ASP A 135 -5.47 12.71 -5.83
C ASP A 135 -5.68 11.49 -6.74
N ILE A 136 -4.59 11.00 -7.31
CA ILE A 136 -4.63 9.84 -8.21
C ILE A 136 -4.21 8.54 -7.52
N GLY A 137 -4.01 8.61 -6.21
CA GLY A 137 -3.63 7.49 -5.37
C GLY A 137 -2.21 7.00 -5.60
N GLY A 138 -2.00 5.76 -5.22
CA GLY A 138 -0.74 5.05 -5.42
C GLY A 138 -0.90 3.91 -6.44
N GLY A 139 -0.29 2.78 -6.12
CA GLY A 139 -0.41 1.56 -6.92
C GLY A 139 0.74 1.29 -7.87
N LEU A 140 1.70 2.19 -8.01
CA LEU A 140 2.87 2.02 -8.87
C LEU A 140 3.63 0.74 -8.54
N ALA A 141 3.87 -0.09 -9.57
CA ALA A 141 4.55 -1.37 -9.43
C ALA A 141 6.04 -1.21 -9.10
N VAL A 142 6.53 -2.12 -8.25
CA VAL A 142 7.96 -2.37 -8.03
C VAL A 142 8.33 -3.76 -8.50
N SER A 143 9.62 -3.99 -8.79
CA SER A 143 10.11 -5.33 -9.11
C SER A 143 10.35 -6.14 -7.84
N TYR A 144 9.85 -7.37 -7.83
CA TYR A 144 10.15 -8.38 -6.80
C TYR A 144 11.13 -9.44 -7.28
N ASP A 145 11.25 -9.61 -8.60
CA ASP A 145 12.17 -10.56 -9.24
C ASP A 145 12.63 -10.00 -10.60
N SER A 146 11.97 -10.40 -11.67
CA SER A 146 12.32 -10.05 -13.05
C SER A 146 11.33 -9.09 -13.70
N GLU A 147 10.29 -8.68 -12.98
CA GLU A 147 9.30 -7.75 -13.50
C GLU A 147 9.92 -6.38 -13.75
N HIS A 148 9.53 -5.75 -14.83
CA HIS A 148 9.90 -4.37 -15.07
C HIS A 148 9.01 -3.44 -14.21
N PRO A 149 9.61 -2.60 -13.35
CA PRO A 149 8.86 -1.58 -12.64
C PRO A 149 8.25 -0.60 -13.64
N ILE A 150 7.22 0.12 -13.20
CA ILE A 150 6.64 1.17 -14.03
C ILE A 150 7.68 2.26 -14.35
N ASP A 151 7.74 2.70 -15.61
CA ASP A 151 8.56 3.85 -15.99
C ASP A 151 7.91 5.13 -15.44
N VAL A 152 8.53 5.70 -14.40
CA VAL A 152 8.02 6.89 -13.70
C VAL A 152 8.03 8.13 -14.59
N ALA A 153 9.00 8.27 -15.47
CA ALA A 153 9.05 9.41 -16.38
C ALA A 153 7.91 9.36 -17.39
N ALA A 154 7.69 8.18 -18.00
CA ALA A 154 6.57 7.96 -18.89
C ALA A 154 5.21 8.08 -18.18
N PHE A 155 5.09 7.58 -16.94
CA PHE A 155 3.90 7.78 -16.11
C PHE A 155 3.62 9.26 -15.87
N GLY A 156 4.67 10.03 -15.49
CA GLY A 156 4.57 11.47 -15.29
C GLY A 156 4.10 12.21 -16.55
N GLU A 157 4.56 11.81 -17.74
CA GLU A 157 4.09 12.37 -19.00
C GLU A 157 2.61 12.06 -19.27
N VAL A 158 2.16 10.83 -19.02
CA VAL A 158 0.75 10.45 -19.16
C VAL A 158 -0.13 11.31 -18.25
N VAL A 159 0.20 11.38 -16.96
CA VAL A 159 -0.55 12.18 -15.98
C VAL A 159 -0.54 13.66 -16.37
N ARG A 160 0.61 14.21 -16.75
CA ARG A 160 0.75 15.60 -17.16
C ARG A 160 -0.13 15.93 -18.37
N ASN A 161 -0.12 15.08 -19.39
CA ASN A 161 -0.89 15.33 -20.61
C ASN A 161 -2.40 15.31 -20.37
N ILE A 162 -2.87 14.50 -19.42
CA ILE A 162 -4.29 14.38 -19.09
C ILE A 162 -4.72 15.48 -18.11
N VAL A 163 -3.92 15.76 -17.07
CA VAL A 163 -4.34 16.66 -15.98
C VAL A 163 -3.98 18.12 -16.23
N LEU A 164 -2.85 18.42 -16.86
CA LEU A 164 -2.41 19.81 -17.08
C LEU A 164 -3.48 20.70 -17.74
N PRO A 165 -4.26 20.22 -18.76
CA PRO A 165 -5.31 21.03 -19.37
C PRO A 165 -6.44 21.39 -18.42
N THR A 166 -6.60 20.70 -17.29
CA THR A 166 -7.66 20.95 -16.32
C THR A 166 -7.35 22.06 -15.33
N GLY A 167 -6.07 22.43 -15.22
CA GLY A 167 -5.56 23.38 -14.21
C GLY A 167 -5.52 22.85 -12.79
N MET A 168 -5.84 21.55 -12.55
CA MET A 168 -5.82 20.94 -11.23
C MET A 168 -4.40 20.60 -10.79
N LYS A 169 -4.19 20.62 -9.47
CA LYS A 169 -2.98 20.10 -8.82
C LYS A 169 -3.10 18.58 -8.69
N VAL A 170 -1.99 17.89 -8.85
CA VAL A 170 -1.93 16.42 -8.72
C VAL A 170 -1.31 16.03 -7.40
N ILE A 171 -1.96 15.12 -6.69
CA ILE A 171 -1.45 14.44 -5.52
C ILE A 171 -1.24 12.96 -5.89
N VAL A 172 -0.17 12.35 -5.38
CA VAL A 172 0.16 10.93 -5.59
C VAL A 172 0.50 10.28 -4.25
N GLU A 173 0.14 9.00 -4.09
CA GLU A 173 0.33 8.23 -2.86
C GLU A 173 1.23 6.98 -3.10
N PRO A 174 2.47 7.12 -3.57
CA PRO A 174 3.30 6.01 -4.08
C PRO A 174 3.96 5.18 -2.96
N GLY A 175 3.23 4.72 -1.94
CA GLY A 175 3.75 4.07 -0.75
C GLY A 175 4.71 2.90 -1.03
N ARG A 176 4.22 1.84 -1.68
CA ARG A 176 5.06 0.68 -2.04
C ARG A 176 6.24 1.07 -2.91
N PHE A 177 6.03 1.96 -3.85
CA PHE A 177 7.06 2.38 -4.80
C PHE A 177 8.26 3.02 -4.09
N LEU A 178 8.02 3.81 -3.05
CA LEU A 178 9.08 4.50 -2.32
C LEU A 178 9.89 3.56 -1.41
N VAL A 179 9.24 2.62 -0.73
CA VAL A 179 9.88 1.85 0.34
C VAL A 179 10.02 0.36 0.06
N GLY A 180 9.29 -0.19 -0.91
CA GLY A 180 9.24 -1.62 -1.15
C GLY A 180 10.61 -2.24 -1.33
N ASN A 181 11.39 -1.73 -2.28
CA ASN A 181 12.73 -2.25 -2.61
C ASN A 181 13.83 -1.69 -1.69
N ALA A 182 13.52 -0.71 -0.83
CA ALA A 182 14.49 -0.13 0.10
C ALA A 182 14.70 -1.01 1.36
N GLY A 183 13.82 -1.98 1.64
CA GLY A 183 13.91 -2.81 2.83
C GLY A 183 14.14 -4.29 2.53
N ILE A 184 14.85 -4.95 3.43
CA ILE A 184 15.08 -6.39 3.45
C ILE A 184 14.67 -6.97 4.80
N LEU A 185 14.27 -8.25 4.82
CA LEU A 185 14.19 -9.04 6.03
C LEU A 185 15.46 -9.87 6.12
N LEU A 186 16.27 -9.62 7.16
CA LEU A 186 17.47 -10.39 7.44
C LEU A 186 17.16 -11.52 8.40
N THR A 187 17.53 -12.74 8.05
CA THR A 187 17.26 -13.94 8.85
C THR A 187 18.45 -14.89 8.86
N ARG A 188 18.51 -15.75 9.87
CA ARG A 188 19.58 -16.74 10.05
C ARG A 188 19.08 -18.14 9.78
N VAL A 189 19.86 -18.93 9.05
CA VAL A 189 19.61 -20.37 8.88
C VAL A 189 19.86 -21.09 10.20
N LEU A 190 18.81 -21.75 10.70
CA LEU A 190 18.89 -22.58 11.89
C LEU A 190 19.27 -24.02 11.55
N TYR A 191 18.55 -24.61 10.60
CA TYR A 191 18.72 -26.01 10.21
C TYR A 191 18.47 -26.22 8.72
N ARG A 192 19.01 -27.35 8.23
CA ARG A 192 18.61 -27.92 6.94
C ARG A 192 18.01 -29.30 7.18
N LYS A 193 16.96 -29.63 6.45
CA LYS A 193 16.26 -30.91 6.61
C LYS A 193 15.76 -31.41 5.27
N ARG A 194 15.85 -32.73 5.07
CA ARG A 194 15.21 -33.40 3.94
C ARG A 194 14.04 -34.23 4.42
N SER A 195 12.90 -34.11 3.73
CA SER A 195 11.69 -34.87 4.03
C SER A 195 10.84 -35.01 2.77
N GLY A 196 10.36 -36.20 2.45
CA GLY A 196 9.48 -36.44 1.31
C GLY A 196 10.07 -36.00 -0.04
N GLY A 197 11.39 -36.09 -0.19
CA GLY A 197 12.09 -35.67 -1.42
C GLY A 197 12.34 -34.17 -1.54
N LYS A 198 11.89 -33.36 -0.58
CA LYS A 198 12.10 -31.91 -0.50
C LYS A 198 13.24 -31.56 0.43
N GLU A 199 13.97 -30.52 0.07
CA GLU A 199 14.93 -29.84 0.93
C GLU A 199 14.24 -28.66 1.62
N PHE A 200 14.44 -28.52 2.93
CA PHE A 200 13.96 -27.42 3.75
C PHE A 200 15.16 -26.66 4.34
N ILE A 201 15.15 -25.34 4.19
CA ILE A 201 16.04 -24.41 4.89
C ILE A 201 15.16 -23.73 5.95
N ILE A 202 15.41 -24.07 7.21
CA ILE A 202 14.65 -23.55 8.35
C ILE A 202 15.39 -22.32 8.87
N VAL A 203 14.71 -21.19 8.91
CA VAL A 203 15.28 -19.90 9.36
C VAL A 203 14.61 -19.42 10.65
N ASP A 204 15.19 -18.41 11.30
CA ASP A 204 14.65 -17.83 12.56
C ASP A 204 13.53 -16.81 12.34
N ALA A 205 13.35 -16.27 11.13
CA ALA A 205 12.19 -15.47 10.77
C ALA A 205 11.04 -16.37 10.27
N GLY A 206 9.80 -15.91 10.43
CA GLY A 206 8.62 -16.65 10.00
C GLY A 206 7.52 -15.77 9.40
N MET A 207 6.36 -16.37 9.18
CA MET A 207 5.19 -15.68 8.65
C MET A 207 4.72 -14.52 9.54
N ASN A 208 5.03 -14.57 10.84
CA ASN A 208 4.77 -13.49 11.78
C ASN A 208 5.61 -12.24 11.50
N ASP A 209 6.78 -12.39 10.86
CA ASP A 209 7.69 -11.29 10.52
C ASP A 209 7.43 -10.78 9.10
N LEU A 210 7.11 -11.67 8.15
CA LEU A 210 6.76 -11.35 6.77
C LEU A 210 5.62 -12.24 6.28
N ILE A 211 4.39 -11.79 6.50
CA ILE A 211 3.18 -12.57 6.18
C ILE A 211 2.90 -12.70 4.68
N ARG A 212 3.45 -11.82 3.85
CA ARG A 212 3.08 -11.70 2.44
C ARG A 212 3.23 -12.99 1.60
N PRO A 213 4.30 -13.79 1.73
CA PRO A 213 4.38 -15.07 1.02
C PRO A 213 3.22 -16.00 1.37
N SER A 214 2.90 -16.13 2.64
CA SER A 214 1.83 -17.00 3.15
C SER A 214 0.43 -16.47 2.77
N HIS A 215 0.19 -15.17 2.93
CA HIS A 215 -1.15 -14.58 2.79
C HIS A 215 -1.53 -14.26 1.35
N TYR A 216 -0.56 -13.80 0.54
CA TYR A 216 -0.79 -13.37 -0.84
C TYR A 216 -0.11 -14.26 -1.88
N ASN A 217 0.56 -15.35 -1.46
CA ASN A 217 1.48 -16.09 -2.32
C ASN A 217 2.52 -15.15 -3.00
N ALA A 218 2.92 -14.09 -2.28
CA ALA A 218 3.79 -13.06 -2.82
C ALA A 218 5.21 -13.59 -2.99
N TYR A 219 5.79 -13.31 -4.14
CA TYR A 219 7.19 -13.60 -4.38
C TYR A 219 8.07 -12.55 -3.68
N HIS A 220 9.14 -13.02 -3.05
CA HIS A 220 10.29 -12.25 -2.62
C HIS A 220 11.55 -12.98 -3.02
N ARG A 221 12.51 -12.29 -3.60
CA ARG A 221 13.82 -12.86 -3.90
C ARG A 221 14.55 -13.13 -2.60
N ILE A 222 15.20 -14.29 -2.52
CA ILE A 222 15.91 -14.76 -1.31
C ILE A 222 17.33 -15.11 -1.71
N GLU A 223 18.31 -14.53 -1.01
CA GLU A 223 19.73 -14.67 -1.31
C GLU A 223 20.55 -14.88 -0.03
N GLY A 224 21.62 -15.62 -0.11
CA GLY A 224 22.65 -15.62 0.93
C GLY A 224 23.30 -14.24 1.05
N VAL A 225 23.50 -13.74 2.27
CA VAL A 225 24.22 -12.47 2.47
C VAL A 225 25.67 -12.58 1.96
N ILE A 226 26.24 -13.77 2.05
CA ILE A 226 27.50 -14.14 1.37
C ILE A 226 27.11 -15.02 0.18
N PRO A 227 27.25 -14.53 -1.06
CA PRO A 227 26.88 -15.32 -2.23
C PRO A 227 27.68 -16.63 -2.32
N SER A 228 27.04 -17.69 -2.79
CA SER A 228 27.67 -18.99 -3.05
C SER A 228 27.63 -19.31 -4.55
N GLU A 229 28.72 -19.88 -5.07
CA GLU A 229 28.72 -20.41 -6.43
C GLU A 229 27.84 -21.65 -6.57
N GLN A 230 27.58 -22.34 -5.46
CA GLN A 230 26.70 -23.50 -5.41
C GLN A 230 25.27 -23.06 -5.14
N ARG A 231 24.34 -23.68 -5.85
CA ARG A 231 22.91 -23.42 -5.72
C ARG A 231 22.18 -24.66 -5.23
N THR A 232 21.09 -24.48 -4.56
CA THR A 232 20.19 -25.56 -4.12
C THR A 232 18.72 -25.14 -4.31
N THR A 233 17.88 -26.12 -4.61
CA THR A 233 16.42 -25.89 -4.64
C THR A 233 15.83 -26.32 -3.31
N ALA A 234 15.22 -25.39 -2.58
CA ALA A 234 14.67 -25.64 -1.25
C ALA A 234 13.38 -24.83 -0.98
N ASP A 235 12.62 -25.30 0.00
CA ASP A 235 11.58 -24.51 0.67
C ASP A 235 12.23 -23.77 1.85
N ILE A 236 12.12 -22.43 1.87
CA ILE A 236 12.60 -21.60 2.96
C ILE A 236 11.43 -21.37 3.92
N VAL A 237 11.54 -21.94 5.12
CA VAL A 237 10.45 -22.02 6.10
C VAL A 237 10.85 -21.46 7.45
N GLY A 238 9.87 -20.91 8.16
CA GLY A 238 10.07 -20.36 9.49
C GLY A 238 9.86 -21.39 10.62
N PRO A 239 9.91 -20.93 11.88
CA PRO A 239 9.79 -21.77 13.07
C PRO A 239 8.38 -21.87 13.62
N VAL A 240 7.36 -21.28 12.97
CA VAL A 240 5.97 -21.28 13.45
C VAL A 240 5.33 -22.66 13.21
N CYS A 241 4.52 -23.13 14.15
CA CYS A 241 3.86 -24.44 14.08
C CYS A 241 2.65 -24.44 13.12
N GLU A 242 2.88 -24.00 11.87
CA GLU A 242 1.87 -23.96 10.82
C GLU A 242 2.50 -24.27 9.46
N SER A 243 1.82 -25.08 8.64
CA SER A 243 2.33 -25.40 7.29
C SER A 243 2.38 -24.22 6.34
N GLY A 244 1.67 -23.15 6.66
CA GLY A 244 1.71 -21.86 5.96
C GLY A 244 2.94 -21.01 6.29
N ASP A 245 3.78 -21.43 7.24
CA ASP A 245 4.97 -20.67 7.64
C ASP A 245 6.13 -20.89 6.67
N PHE A 246 6.08 -20.18 5.56
CA PHE A 246 7.15 -20.16 4.57
C PHE A 246 7.44 -18.73 4.07
N LEU A 247 8.69 -18.49 3.75
CA LEU A 247 9.15 -17.28 3.07
C LEU A 247 9.28 -17.49 1.55
N GLY A 248 9.46 -18.74 1.12
CA GLY A 248 9.47 -19.11 -0.28
C GLY A 248 9.45 -20.62 -0.48
N LEU A 249 8.63 -21.08 -1.41
CA LEU A 249 8.52 -22.49 -1.77
C LEU A 249 9.24 -22.74 -3.08
N HIS A 250 9.96 -23.88 -3.14
CA HIS A 250 10.66 -24.38 -4.33
C HIS A 250 11.58 -23.30 -4.95
N ARG A 251 12.43 -22.69 -4.10
CA ARG A 251 13.33 -21.62 -4.49
C ARG A 251 14.70 -22.15 -4.90
N ASP A 252 15.23 -21.63 -5.99
CA ASP A 252 16.64 -21.74 -6.31
C ASP A 252 17.40 -20.66 -5.53
N VAL A 253 18.18 -21.08 -4.54
CA VAL A 253 18.89 -20.18 -3.63
C VAL A 253 20.36 -20.60 -3.47
N ASP A 254 21.18 -19.72 -2.92
CA ASP A 254 22.54 -20.05 -2.51
C ASP A 254 22.56 -21.27 -1.60
N ASP A 255 23.58 -22.13 -1.74
CA ASP A 255 23.74 -23.31 -0.86
C ASP A 255 24.22 -22.88 0.54
N VAL A 256 23.33 -22.23 1.27
CA VAL A 256 23.58 -21.74 2.63
C VAL A 256 23.57 -22.86 3.66
N LYS A 257 24.31 -22.67 4.76
CA LYS A 257 24.48 -23.63 5.86
C LYS A 257 23.91 -23.09 7.17
N PRO A 258 23.65 -23.95 8.16
CA PRO A 258 23.29 -23.51 9.51
C PRO A 258 24.29 -22.47 10.03
N GLY A 259 23.77 -21.33 10.52
CA GLY A 259 24.53 -20.18 10.95
C GLY A 259 24.67 -19.05 9.92
N ASP A 260 24.52 -19.35 8.63
CA ASP A 260 24.59 -18.33 7.58
C ASP A 260 23.41 -17.37 7.64
N LEU A 261 23.61 -16.15 7.15
CA LEU A 261 22.58 -15.13 7.01
C LEU A 261 22.00 -15.16 5.60
N VAL A 262 20.68 -14.96 5.56
CA VAL A 262 19.88 -14.90 4.33
C VAL A 262 19.10 -13.59 4.33
N ALA A 263 19.04 -12.92 3.20
CA ALA A 263 18.25 -11.73 2.97
C ALA A 263 17.01 -12.06 2.12
N VAL A 264 15.84 -11.70 2.62
CA VAL A 264 14.59 -11.69 1.84
C VAL A 264 14.38 -10.28 1.35
N LEU A 265 14.50 -10.08 0.03
CA LEU A 265 14.53 -8.75 -0.59
C LEU A 265 13.14 -8.15 -0.74
N SER A 266 13.09 -6.85 -1.01
CA SER A 266 11.86 -6.08 -1.27
C SER A 266 10.82 -6.18 -0.14
N ALA A 267 11.27 -6.23 1.11
CA ALA A 267 10.43 -6.36 2.30
C ALA A 267 10.03 -5.01 2.94
N GLY A 268 10.43 -3.87 2.37
CA GLY A 268 10.23 -2.55 2.97
C GLY A 268 8.77 -2.08 2.97
N ALA A 269 7.92 -2.59 2.06
CA ALA A 269 6.49 -2.31 2.07
C ALA A 269 5.70 -3.53 2.53
N TYR A 270 4.80 -3.33 3.50
CA TYR A 270 3.93 -4.39 4.03
C TYR A 270 4.70 -5.60 4.61
N GLY A 271 5.95 -5.39 5.05
CA GLY A 271 6.72 -6.30 5.88
C GLY A 271 6.40 -6.04 7.35
N PHE A 272 7.17 -5.16 7.98
CA PHE A 272 7.03 -4.87 9.42
C PHE A 272 5.62 -4.42 9.83
N VAL A 273 4.95 -3.57 9.05
CA VAL A 273 3.60 -3.07 9.37
C VAL A 273 2.51 -4.15 9.37
N MET A 274 2.75 -5.30 8.73
CA MET A 274 1.88 -6.47 8.79
C MET A 274 2.41 -7.57 9.71
N SER A 275 3.53 -7.35 10.38
CA SER A 275 4.07 -8.30 11.35
C SER A 275 3.16 -8.42 12.57
N SER A 276 3.25 -9.54 13.26
CA SER A 276 2.39 -9.85 14.40
C SER A 276 3.13 -10.65 15.46
N ASN A 277 2.50 -10.76 16.63
CA ASN A 277 2.96 -11.64 17.71
C ASN A 277 2.39 -13.06 17.56
N TYR A 278 2.05 -13.49 16.35
CA TYR A 278 1.53 -14.83 16.13
C TYR A 278 2.48 -15.88 16.73
N ASN A 279 1.89 -16.87 17.37
CA ASN A 279 2.59 -17.91 18.11
C ASN A 279 3.45 -17.38 19.29
N SER A 280 3.06 -16.22 19.85
CA SER A 280 3.77 -15.52 20.96
C SER A 280 5.21 -15.16 20.60
N ARG A 281 5.50 -14.91 19.33
CA ARG A 281 6.81 -14.42 18.90
C ARG A 281 6.88 -12.91 19.03
N THR A 282 8.02 -12.40 19.44
CA THR A 282 8.29 -10.96 19.52
C THR A 282 8.51 -10.38 18.13
N ARG A 283 8.06 -9.14 17.89
CA ARG A 283 8.33 -8.43 16.64
C ARG A 283 9.79 -8.03 16.55
N LEU A 284 10.29 -7.96 15.31
CA LEU A 284 11.70 -7.66 15.03
C LEU A 284 12.03 -6.19 15.28
N ALA A 285 13.33 -5.89 15.41
CA ALA A 285 13.81 -4.52 15.30
C ALA A 285 13.73 -4.03 13.85
N GLU A 286 13.53 -2.71 13.66
CA GLU A 286 13.79 -2.04 12.40
C GLU A 286 15.09 -1.25 12.49
N VAL A 287 15.95 -1.42 11.51
CA VAL A 287 17.28 -0.80 11.46
C VAL A 287 17.40 -0.01 10.16
N LEU A 288 17.60 1.30 10.29
CA LEU A 288 17.92 2.16 9.16
C LEU A 288 19.41 2.07 8.85
N VAL A 289 19.73 1.86 7.57
CA VAL A 289 21.11 1.87 7.08
C VAL A 289 21.26 3.00 6.06
N ASP A 290 22.23 3.88 6.27
CA ASP A 290 22.51 4.99 5.40
C ASP A 290 24.03 5.30 5.40
N ASP A 291 24.63 5.36 4.20
CA ASP A 291 26.04 5.66 3.97
C ASP A 291 27.00 4.90 4.93
N GLY A 292 26.81 3.58 5.03
CA GLY A 292 27.65 2.71 5.87
C GLY A 292 27.44 2.86 7.38
N LYS A 293 26.48 3.65 7.81
CA LYS A 293 26.05 3.77 9.20
C LYS A 293 24.73 3.05 9.40
N PHE A 294 24.42 2.69 10.63
CA PHE A 294 23.13 2.13 10.97
C PHE A 294 22.61 2.70 12.29
N GLY A 295 21.28 2.71 12.43
CA GLY A 295 20.61 3.11 13.66
C GLY A 295 19.34 2.30 13.84
N VAL A 296 19.03 1.91 15.07
CA VAL A 296 17.77 1.27 15.41
C VAL A 296 16.69 2.34 15.42
N VAL A 297 15.64 2.16 14.60
CA VAL A 297 14.47 3.06 14.53
C VAL A 297 13.25 2.49 15.26
N THR A 298 13.18 1.15 15.35
CA THR A 298 12.20 0.44 16.18
C THR A 298 12.94 -0.65 16.94
N GLU A 299 12.87 -0.61 18.27
CA GLU A 299 13.48 -1.63 19.12
C GLU A 299 12.79 -2.98 18.93
N ARG A 300 13.55 -4.06 19.12
CA ARG A 300 12.98 -5.40 19.17
C ARG A 300 12.10 -5.55 20.42
N GLU A 301 10.89 -6.07 20.23
CA GLU A 301 10.05 -6.47 21.37
C GLU A 301 10.75 -7.53 22.24
N THR A 302 10.45 -7.51 23.50
CA THR A 302 10.87 -8.51 24.49
C THR A 302 9.67 -9.33 24.94
N TYR A 303 9.87 -10.37 25.73
CA TYR A 303 8.75 -11.13 26.32
C TYR A 303 8.13 -10.40 27.55
N GLU A 304 8.62 -9.23 27.87
CA GLU A 304 8.08 -8.37 28.93
C GLU A 304 7.14 -7.30 28.38
N ASP A 305 7.13 -7.09 27.04
CA ASP A 305 6.23 -6.19 26.33
C ASP A 305 4.86 -6.83 26.12
#